data_cfb5e9a755c5a9b026a16bf8786402a0
#
_entry.id   cfb5e9a755c5a9b026a16bf8786402a0
#
_cell.length_a   1.000
_cell.length_b   1.000
_cell.length_c   1.000
_cell.angle_alpha   90.00
_cell.angle_beta   90.00
_cell.angle_gamma   90.00
#
_symmetry.space_group_name_H-M   'P 1'
#
loop_
_entity.id
_entity.type
_entity.pdbx_description
1 polymer ?
#
loop_
_entity_poly.entity_id
_entity_poly.type
_entity_poly.pdbx_seq_one_letter_code
_entity_poly.pdbx_strand_id
1 'polypeptide(L)'
;VDRRFVFGDEEREVFRMFMRMYENFSGCRVLSYCVMSNHFHILLEVPPMEAGGISDEKLLSRLAAIYPEKFVQGVADELAAARAEEIAEEGLTAGNEVRVREIHARFTYRMHSLSRFMQGLLIRFTRWFNRKHERSGTLWEERFKSVIVESGTAARTIAAYIDLNPVRAGMVSDPADYRWSSYGEAVGGGSKGNGKKAREGLVRACMSQSGKGFEAECWKEAARIYRRAMGLALGRKNSNFKLQNSSKSKTSVVMNEAEMLESKDNETVLPDLGMAKMLRCRVRYFTDGAVIGSKTFVNEAFAGARERFTERRKDGARRMRGSGAPAAGTLWSMRDLRVGVG
;
A
#
# COMPACT_ATOMS: atom_id res chain seq x y z
N VAL A 1 -7.47 -22.89 2.13
CA VAL A 1 -8.82 -22.76 1.57
C VAL A 1 -8.70 -22.64 0.06
N ASP A 2 -9.02 -23.68 -0.65
CA ASP A 2 -8.93 -24.04 -2.08
C ASP A 2 -9.03 -22.90 -3.13
N ARG A 3 -8.32 -21.79 -2.99
CA ARG A 3 -8.33 -20.62 -3.89
C ARG A 3 -9.73 -20.19 -4.35
N ARG A 4 -10.75 -20.43 -3.53
CA ARG A 4 -12.15 -20.14 -3.86
C ARG A 4 -12.37 -18.63 -3.94
N PHE A 5 -13.30 -18.23 -4.79
CA PHE A 5 -13.78 -16.85 -4.85
C PHE A 5 -14.69 -16.60 -3.65
N VAL A 6 -14.10 -16.19 -2.52
CA VAL A 6 -14.81 -16.01 -1.25
C VAL A 6 -15.20 -14.56 -0.97
N PHE A 7 -14.63 -13.58 -1.72
CA PHE A 7 -14.91 -12.17 -1.53
C PHE A 7 -15.92 -11.68 -2.58
N GLY A 8 -17.17 -11.56 -2.17
CA GLY A 8 -18.19 -10.79 -2.86
C GLY A 8 -17.96 -9.28 -2.67
N ASP A 9 -18.93 -8.47 -3.07
CA ASP A 9 -18.83 -7.02 -2.99
C ASP A 9 -18.81 -6.53 -1.55
N GLU A 10 -19.59 -7.14 -0.67
CA GLU A 10 -19.64 -6.79 0.74
C GLU A 10 -18.33 -7.15 1.45
N GLU A 11 -17.77 -8.34 1.18
CA GLU A 11 -16.50 -8.77 1.78
C GLU A 11 -15.35 -7.84 1.37
N ARG A 12 -15.31 -7.42 0.10
CA ARG A 12 -14.31 -6.46 -0.39
C ARG A 12 -14.49 -5.09 0.25
N GLU A 13 -15.74 -4.65 0.42
CA GLU A 13 -16.04 -3.36 1.07
C GLU A 13 -15.63 -3.36 2.54
N VAL A 14 -15.96 -4.42 3.29
CA VAL A 14 -15.59 -4.55 4.70
C VAL A 14 -14.08 -4.70 4.87
N PHE A 15 -13.40 -5.44 3.96
CA PHE A 15 -11.95 -5.53 3.99
C PHE A 15 -11.31 -4.15 3.79
N ARG A 16 -11.77 -3.37 2.81
CA ARG A 16 -11.34 -2.00 2.54
C ARG A 16 -11.56 -1.10 3.76
N MET A 17 -12.73 -1.17 4.36
CA MET A 17 -13.07 -0.42 5.57
C MET A 17 -12.10 -0.73 6.71
N PHE A 18 -11.87 -2.01 7.01
CA PHE A 18 -10.91 -2.40 8.06
C PHE A 18 -9.49 -1.98 7.75
N MET A 19 -9.06 -2.09 6.49
CA MET A 19 -7.75 -1.60 6.05
C MET A 19 -7.59 -0.09 6.36
N ARG A 20 -8.59 0.73 6.06
CA ARG A 20 -8.57 2.18 6.36
C ARG A 20 -8.61 2.47 7.86
N MET A 21 -9.33 1.66 8.65
CA MET A 21 -9.31 1.75 10.11
C MET A 21 -7.90 1.47 10.66
N TYR A 22 -7.24 0.41 10.19
CA TYR A 22 -5.87 0.09 10.62
C TYR A 22 -4.82 1.07 10.10
N GLU A 23 -5.01 1.67 8.92
CA GLU A 23 -4.21 2.77 8.44
C GLU A 23 -4.25 3.96 9.40
N ASN A 24 -5.47 4.36 9.82
CA ASN A 24 -5.65 5.45 10.78
C ASN A 24 -5.04 5.15 12.15
N PHE A 25 -5.14 3.91 12.62
CA PHE A 25 -4.62 3.48 13.91
C PHE A 25 -3.09 3.37 13.91
N SER A 26 -2.51 2.70 12.91
CA SER A 26 -1.12 2.22 12.96
C SER A 26 -0.07 3.28 12.67
N GLY A 27 -0.46 4.41 12.07
CA GLY A 27 0.48 5.39 11.52
C GLY A 27 1.18 4.95 10.23
N CYS A 28 0.89 3.75 9.74
CA CYS A 28 1.27 3.33 8.40
C CYS A 28 0.41 4.05 7.35
N ARG A 29 0.86 4.10 6.10
CA ARG A 29 0.15 4.75 5.00
C ARG A 29 -0.05 3.76 3.86
N VAL A 30 -1.28 3.60 3.41
CA VAL A 30 -1.60 2.77 2.25
C VAL A 30 -1.35 3.58 0.98
N LEU A 31 -0.29 3.25 0.25
CA LEU A 31 0.08 3.92 -0.99
C LEU A 31 -0.73 3.42 -2.18
N SER A 32 -0.95 2.11 -2.25
CA SER A 32 -1.81 1.47 -3.23
C SER A 32 -2.36 0.17 -2.68
N TYR A 33 -3.55 -0.23 -3.12
CA TYR A 33 -4.16 -1.51 -2.79
C TYR A 33 -5.09 -1.98 -3.90
N CYS A 34 -5.35 -3.29 -3.91
CA CYS A 34 -6.40 -3.90 -4.71
C CYS A 34 -6.94 -5.14 -3.97
N VAL A 35 -8.25 -5.19 -3.75
CA VAL A 35 -8.93 -6.33 -3.12
C VAL A 35 -9.64 -7.11 -4.21
N MET A 36 -9.11 -8.28 -4.55
CA MET A 36 -9.67 -9.20 -5.54
C MET A 36 -10.67 -10.15 -4.90
N SER A 37 -11.26 -11.05 -5.68
CA SER A 37 -12.25 -12.03 -5.18
C SER A 37 -11.66 -13.14 -4.31
N ASN A 38 -10.36 -13.38 -4.35
CA ASN A 38 -9.70 -14.47 -3.60
C ASN A 38 -8.33 -14.10 -3.02
N HIS A 39 -7.86 -12.89 -3.24
CA HIS A 39 -6.61 -12.36 -2.69
C HIS A 39 -6.63 -10.83 -2.68
N PHE A 40 -5.62 -10.25 -2.06
CA PHE A 40 -5.43 -8.80 -2.05
C PHE A 40 -3.96 -8.45 -2.20
N HIS A 41 -3.71 -7.22 -2.61
CA HIS A 41 -2.40 -6.58 -2.63
C HIS A 41 -2.47 -5.26 -1.89
N ILE A 42 -1.45 -4.94 -1.11
CA ILE A 42 -1.31 -3.64 -0.43
C ILE A 42 0.15 -3.20 -0.55
N LEU A 43 0.38 -2.00 -1.07
CA LEU A 43 1.65 -1.29 -0.97
C LEU A 43 1.55 -0.35 0.24
N LEU A 44 2.35 -0.63 1.26
CA LEU A 44 2.31 0.06 2.54
C LEU A 44 3.62 0.79 2.82
N GLU A 45 3.54 2.08 3.13
CA GLU A 45 4.64 2.82 3.74
C GLU A 45 4.57 2.67 5.26
N VAL A 46 5.69 2.29 5.86
CA VAL A 46 5.83 2.12 7.30
C VAL A 46 6.86 3.14 7.78
N PRO A 47 6.44 4.39 8.13
CA PRO A 47 7.36 5.37 8.64
C PRO A 47 7.89 4.94 10.01
N PRO A 48 9.10 5.37 10.40
CA PRO A 48 9.57 5.16 11.76
C PRO A 48 8.67 5.87 12.78
N MET A 49 8.66 5.38 14.01
CA MET A 49 8.05 6.11 15.13
C MET A 49 8.80 7.43 15.33
N GLU A 50 8.10 8.50 15.65
CA GLU A 50 8.70 9.79 15.98
C GLU A 50 9.62 9.65 17.20
N ALA A 51 10.77 10.33 17.18
CA ALA A 51 11.63 10.38 18.34
C ALA A 51 10.87 11.06 19.50
N GLY A 52 10.76 10.39 20.64
CA GLY A 52 9.92 10.85 21.75
C GLY A 52 8.48 10.32 21.74
N GLY A 53 8.08 9.54 20.73
CA GLY A 53 6.74 8.94 20.65
C GLY A 53 5.69 9.86 20.02
N ILE A 54 4.44 9.66 20.37
CA ILE A 54 3.28 10.46 19.88
C ILE A 54 2.62 11.17 21.06
N SER A 55 1.98 12.33 20.82
CA SER A 55 1.21 13.04 21.86
C SER A 55 -0.03 12.24 22.29
N ASP A 56 -0.58 12.62 23.45
CA ASP A 56 -1.80 12.03 24.00
C ASP A 56 -2.97 12.18 23.01
N GLU A 57 -3.17 13.38 22.43
CA GLU A 57 -4.22 13.66 21.45
C GLU A 57 -4.06 12.76 20.21
N LYS A 58 -2.81 12.58 19.75
CA LYS A 58 -2.53 11.72 18.61
C LYS A 58 -2.77 10.25 18.93
N LEU A 59 -2.44 9.81 20.16
CA LEU A 59 -2.77 8.47 20.64
C LEU A 59 -4.28 8.25 20.66
N LEU A 60 -5.05 9.13 21.32
CA LEU A 60 -6.50 9.03 21.43
C LEU A 60 -7.19 9.07 20.06
N SER A 61 -6.75 9.96 19.16
CA SER A 61 -7.25 10.01 17.78
C SER A 61 -7.00 8.70 17.02
N ARG A 62 -5.85 8.06 17.20
CA ARG A 62 -5.55 6.76 16.59
C ARG A 62 -6.39 5.63 17.22
N LEU A 63 -6.59 5.64 18.53
CA LEU A 63 -7.43 4.66 19.22
C LEU A 63 -8.88 4.73 18.74
N ALA A 64 -9.42 5.92 18.53
CA ALA A 64 -10.77 6.14 18.02
C ALA A 64 -11.01 5.48 16.64
N ALA A 65 -9.95 5.19 15.88
CA ALA A 65 -10.09 4.51 14.60
C ALA A 65 -10.53 3.04 14.73
N ILE A 66 -10.24 2.37 15.84
CA ILE A 66 -10.47 0.92 16.02
C ILE A 66 -11.21 0.53 17.28
N TYR A 67 -11.32 1.43 18.25
CA TYR A 67 -11.98 1.20 19.52
C TYR A 67 -13.25 2.06 19.68
N PRO A 68 -14.24 1.59 20.45
CA PRO A 68 -15.43 2.37 20.75
C PRO A 68 -15.09 3.57 21.64
N GLU A 69 -15.91 4.62 21.54
CA GLU A 69 -15.74 5.90 22.25
C GLU A 69 -15.53 5.73 23.77
N LYS A 70 -16.36 4.89 24.43
CA LYS A 70 -16.23 4.60 25.86
C LYS A 70 -14.84 4.08 26.25
N PHE A 71 -14.22 3.25 25.40
CA PHE A 71 -12.87 2.76 25.65
C PHE A 71 -11.83 3.87 25.50
N VAL A 72 -11.96 4.71 24.48
CA VAL A 72 -11.06 5.84 24.23
C VAL A 72 -11.15 6.86 25.37
N GLN A 73 -12.37 7.13 25.85
CA GLN A 73 -12.58 8.01 27.00
C GLN A 73 -11.91 7.45 28.25
N GLY A 74 -12.02 6.16 28.52
CA GLY A 74 -11.34 5.55 29.66
C GLY A 74 -9.82 5.70 29.61
N VAL A 75 -9.21 5.61 28.41
CA VAL A 75 -7.78 5.86 28.23
C VAL A 75 -7.46 7.36 28.42
N ALA A 76 -8.33 8.26 27.97
CA ALA A 76 -8.16 9.70 28.16
C ALA A 76 -8.17 10.07 29.65
N ASP A 77 -9.13 9.51 30.41
CA ASP A 77 -9.24 9.74 31.84
C ASP A 77 -8.00 9.20 32.59
N GLU A 78 -7.48 8.04 32.17
CA GLU A 78 -6.26 7.44 32.73
C GLU A 78 -5.02 8.30 32.47
N LEU A 79 -4.89 8.87 31.27
CA LEU A 79 -3.81 9.81 30.93
C LEU A 79 -3.94 11.13 31.72
N ALA A 80 -5.16 11.67 31.84
CA ALA A 80 -5.40 12.89 32.59
C ALA A 80 -5.05 12.71 34.07
N ALA A 81 -5.43 11.57 34.67
CA ALA A 81 -5.06 11.26 36.06
C ALA A 81 -3.55 11.16 36.24
N ALA A 82 -2.84 10.44 35.35
CA ALA A 82 -1.38 10.32 35.40
C ALA A 82 -0.67 11.67 35.31
N ARG A 83 -1.20 12.61 34.50
CA ARG A 83 -0.61 13.96 34.41
C ARG A 83 -1.01 14.89 35.55
N ALA A 84 -2.19 14.71 36.16
CA ALA A 84 -2.60 15.51 37.31
C ALA A 84 -1.75 15.19 38.56
N GLU A 85 -1.36 13.93 38.74
CA GLU A 85 -0.42 13.52 39.79
C GLU A 85 0.93 14.19 39.62
N GLU A 86 1.37 14.50 38.38
CA GLU A 86 2.62 15.21 38.07
C GLU A 86 2.64 16.66 38.59
N ILE A 87 1.48 17.33 38.58
CA ILE A 87 1.36 18.74 39.02
C ILE A 87 1.28 18.85 40.56
N ALA A 88 0.79 17.81 41.24
CA ALA A 88 0.55 17.84 42.69
C ALA A 88 1.81 17.59 43.54
N GLU A 89 2.86 16.98 43.01
CA GLU A 89 4.08 16.63 43.72
C GLU A 89 5.29 17.28 43.06
N GLU A 90 5.62 18.50 43.44
CA GLU A 90 6.93 19.16 43.13
C GLU A 90 8.10 18.32 43.72
N GLY A 91 8.55 17.32 42.97
CA GLY A 91 9.69 16.47 43.36
C GLY A 91 9.67 15.05 42.80
N LEU A 92 8.55 14.56 42.27
CA LEU A 92 8.37 13.18 41.74
C LEU A 92 8.11 13.11 40.22
N THR A 93 8.65 14.06 39.45
CA THR A 93 8.44 14.16 37.99
C THR A 93 8.82 12.89 37.22
N ALA A 94 9.76 12.09 37.70
CA ALA A 94 10.21 10.87 37.03
C ALA A 94 9.17 9.73 37.07
N GLY A 95 8.35 9.60 38.12
CA GLY A 95 7.39 8.50 38.28
C GLY A 95 6.18 8.61 37.36
N ASN A 96 5.68 9.82 37.16
CA ASN A 96 4.48 10.09 36.36
C ASN A 96 4.73 10.05 34.85
N GLU A 97 5.88 10.49 34.40
CA GLU A 97 6.33 10.27 33.03
C GLU A 97 6.47 8.77 32.70
N VAL A 98 6.86 7.96 33.68
CA VAL A 98 6.91 6.49 33.51
C VAL A 98 5.49 5.95 33.28
N ARG A 99 4.50 6.38 34.11
CA ARG A 99 3.12 5.93 33.98
C ARG A 99 2.50 6.35 32.64
N VAL A 100 2.68 7.58 32.19
CA VAL A 100 2.21 8.04 30.87
C VAL A 100 2.85 7.21 29.77
N ARG A 101 4.17 6.95 29.85
CA ARG A 101 4.88 6.10 28.87
C ARG A 101 4.35 4.67 28.86
N GLU A 102 3.99 4.09 29.99
CA GLU A 102 3.39 2.76 30.09
C GLU A 102 2.02 2.71 29.44
N ILE A 103 1.17 3.73 29.65
CA ILE A 103 -0.12 3.85 28.99
C ILE A 103 0.05 3.90 27.47
N HIS A 104 0.97 4.73 26.97
CA HIS A 104 1.31 4.80 25.55
C HIS A 104 1.83 3.46 25.02
N ALA A 105 2.75 2.81 25.72
CA ALA A 105 3.38 1.55 25.30
C ALA A 105 2.37 0.42 25.10
N ARG A 106 1.26 0.38 25.88
CA ARG A 106 0.17 -0.60 25.72
C ARG A 106 -0.45 -0.58 24.32
N PHE A 107 -0.31 0.50 23.57
CA PHE A 107 -0.92 0.67 22.26
C PHE A 107 0.11 0.86 21.14
N THR A 108 1.17 1.63 21.40
CA THR A 108 2.13 2.05 20.37
C THR A 108 2.99 0.90 19.84
N TYR A 109 3.16 -0.20 20.60
CA TYR A 109 3.85 -1.39 20.12
C TYR A 109 3.22 -2.03 18.87
N ARG A 110 1.94 -1.69 18.59
CA ARG A 110 1.22 -2.14 17.39
C ARG A 110 1.26 -1.14 16.25
N MET A 111 1.83 0.03 16.49
CA MET A 111 1.95 1.09 15.49
C MET A 111 3.29 0.97 14.75
N HIS A 112 3.38 1.60 13.60
CA HIS A 112 4.58 1.64 12.76
C HIS A 112 5.21 0.25 12.51
N SER A 113 4.36 -0.77 12.33
CA SER A 113 4.77 -2.16 12.10
C SER A 113 3.91 -2.84 11.06
N LEU A 114 4.52 -3.28 9.95
CA LEU A 114 3.85 -4.08 8.92
C LEU A 114 3.21 -5.33 9.51
N SER A 115 3.93 -6.07 10.34
CA SER A 115 3.44 -7.32 10.92
C SER A 115 2.20 -7.09 11.78
N ARG A 116 2.18 -6.02 12.60
CA ARG A 116 1.04 -5.69 13.47
C ARG A 116 -0.13 -5.13 12.70
N PHE A 117 0.13 -4.31 11.65
CA PHE A 117 -0.89 -3.86 10.73
C PHE A 117 -1.63 -5.05 10.09
N MET A 118 -0.88 -5.96 9.48
CA MET A 118 -1.44 -7.13 8.82
C MET A 118 -2.14 -8.08 9.80
N GLN A 119 -1.54 -8.35 10.96
CA GLN A 119 -2.15 -9.17 12.00
C GLN A 119 -3.50 -8.63 12.43
N GLY A 120 -3.57 -7.34 12.75
CA GLY A 120 -4.80 -6.70 13.19
C GLY A 120 -5.90 -6.74 12.12
N LEU A 121 -5.55 -6.35 10.88
CA LEU A 121 -6.46 -6.37 9.75
C LEU A 121 -7.02 -7.78 9.50
N LEU A 122 -6.14 -8.78 9.37
CA LEU A 122 -6.55 -10.14 9.00
C LEU A 122 -7.37 -10.82 10.11
N ILE A 123 -7.00 -10.63 11.39
CA ILE A 123 -7.79 -11.18 12.52
C ILE A 123 -9.17 -10.54 12.58
N ARG A 124 -9.27 -9.22 12.44
CA ARG A 124 -10.55 -8.51 12.49
C ARG A 124 -11.46 -8.93 11.34
N PHE A 125 -10.90 -9.02 10.13
CA PHE A 125 -11.64 -9.46 8.96
C PHE A 125 -12.09 -10.93 9.10
N THR A 126 -11.22 -11.84 9.55
CA THR A 126 -11.59 -13.25 9.76
C THR A 126 -12.73 -13.39 10.77
N ARG A 127 -12.69 -12.66 11.88
CA ARG A 127 -13.75 -12.69 12.90
C ARG A 127 -15.09 -12.21 12.33
N TRP A 128 -15.08 -11.13 11.56
CA TRP A 128 -16.28 -10.63 10.90
C TRP A 128 -16.80 -11.63 9.87
N PHE A 129 -15.93 -12.12 9.00
CA PHE A 129 -16.27 -13.08 7.95
C PHE A 129 -16.86 -14.37 8.52
N ASN A 130 -16.21 -14.95 9.53
CA ASN A 130 -16.69 -16.17 10.17
C ASN A 130 -18.06 -15.98 10.83
N ARG A 131 -18.29 -14.83 11.48
CA ARG A 131 -19.61 -14.52 12.06
C ARG A 131 -20.68 -14.41 10.98
N LYS A 132 -20.39 -13.70 9.89
CA LYS A 132 -21.33 -13.48 8.79
C LYS A 132 -21.71 -14.78 8.09
N HIS A 133 -20.75 -15.66 7.88
CA HIS A 133 -20.93 -16.90 7.12
C HIS A 133 -21.09 -18.13 8.02
N GLU A 134 -21.37 -17.96 9.31
CA GLU A 134 -21.59 -19.03 10.29
C GLU A 134 -20.51 -20.11 10.27
N ARG A 135 -19.24 -19.69 10.14
CA ARG A 135 -18.10 -20.59 10.08
C ARG A 135 -17.08 -20.31 11.18
N SER A 136 -16.19 -21.24 11.41
CA SER A 136 -15.06 -21.15 12.34
C SER A 136 -13.72 -21.45 11.68
N GLY A 137 -12.63 -21.23 12.40
CA GLY A 137 -11.29 -21.52 11.94
C GLY A 137 -10.65 -20.44 11.07
N THR A 138 -9.54 -20.79 10.44
CA THR A 138 -8.73 -19.87 9.64
C THR A 138 -9.38 -19.58 8.29
N LEU A 139 -9.25 -18.32 7.83
CA LEU A 139 -9.67 -17.91 6.49
C LEU A 139 -8.48 -17.92 5.50
N TRP A 140 -7.29 -17.70 6.01
CA TRP A 140 -6.07 -17.51 5.23
C TRP A 140 -5.26 -18.82 5.17
N GLU A 141 -4.82 -19.21 3.98
CA GLU A 141 -4.02 -20.44 3.78
C GLU A 141 -2.64 -20.34 4.39
N GLU A 142 -1.99 -19.17 4.21
CA GLU A 142 -0.62 -18.93 4.65
C GLU A 142 -0.51 -17.54 5.31
N ARG A 143 0.61 -17.33 5.98
CA ARG A 143 1.00 -15.98 6.40
C ARG A 143 1.17 -15.09 5.16
N PHE A 144 0.83 -13.81 5.28
CA PHE A 144 1.04 -12.85 4.21
C PHE A 144 2.52 -12.82 3.75
N LYS A 145 2.71 -12.68 2.46
CA LYS A 145 4.03 -12.48 1.86
C LYS A 145 4.30 -11.00 1.71
N SER A 146 5.53 -10.56 1.98
CA SER A 146 5.92 -9.17 1.85
C SER A 146 7.17 -9.02 0.98
N VAL A 147 7.23 -7.90 0.27
CA VAL A 147 8.35 -7.49 -0.58
C VAL A 147 8.73 -6.07 -0.19
N ILE A 148 10.01 -5.83 0.05
CA ILE A 148 10.55 -4.48 0.30
C ILE A 148 10.66 -3.79 -1.06
N VAL A 149 10.09 -2.59 -1.16
CA VAL A 149 10.04 -1.82 -2.39
C VAL A 149 10.73 -0.48 -2.17
N GLU A 150 11.72 -0.16 -3.00
CA GLU A 150 12.36 1.15 -3.02
C GLU A 150 11.36 2.23 -3.42
N SER A 151 11.46 3.41 -2.82
CA SER A 151 10.66 4.58 -3.18
C SER A 151 10.88 5.01 -4.65
N GLY A 152 10.03 5.87 -5.18
CA GLY A 152 10.16 6.40 -6.53
C GLY A 152 9.71 5.42 -7.62
N THR A 153 10.57 5.13 -8.58
CA THR A 153 10.21 4.32 -9.77
C THR A 153 9.71 2.93 -9.41
N ALA A 154 10.31 2.27 -8.43
CA ALA A 154 9.88 0.94 -8.01
C ALA A 154 8.48 1.01 -7.35
N ALA A 155 8.26 1.93 -6.42
CA ALA A 155 6.98 2.11 -5.75
C ALA A 155 5.86 2.43 -6.75
N ARG A 156 6.09 3.36 -7.69
CA ARG A 156 5.14 3.68 -8.76
C ARG A 156 4.81 2.47 -9.63
N THR A 157 5.82 1.69 -9.99
CA THR A 157 5.63 0.49 -10.82
C THR A 157 4.80 -0.57 -10.10
N ILE A 158 5.09 -0.80 -8.82
CA ILE A 158 4.33 -1.75 -7.99
C ILE A 158 2.89 -1.25 -7.78
N ALA A 159 2.68 0.04 -7.52
CA ALA A 159 1.34 0.62 -7.42
C ALA A 159 0.53 0.38 -8.71
N ALA A 160 1.11 0.68 -9.88
CA ALA A 160 0.47 0.44 -11.18
C ALA A 160 0.16 -1.06 -11.41
N TYR A 161 1.09 -1.95 -11.03
CA TYR A 161 0.85 -3.39 -11.07
C TYR A 161 -0.37 -3.79 -10.21
N ILE A 162 -0.48 -3.25 -9.00
CA ILE A 162 -1.56 -3.52 -8.06
C ILE A 162 -2.90 -3.07 -8.64
N ASP A 163 -3.00 -1.83 -9.13
CA ASP A 163 -4.24 -1.28 -9.66
C ASP A 163 -4.67 -1.91 -11.00
N LEU A 164 -3.74 -2.53 -11.74
CA LEU A 164 -4.03 -3.25 -12.99
C LEU A 164 -4.47 -4.71 -12.78
N ASN A 165 -4.46 -5.25 -11.56
CA ASN A 165 -4.88 -6.62 -11.32
C ASN A 165 -6.31 -6.92 -11.82
N PRO A 166 -7.33 -6.06 -11.61
CA PRO A 166 -8.68 -6.31 -12.10
C PRO A 166 -8.79 -6.33 -13.62
N VAL A 167 -8.01 -5.48 -14.31
CA VAL A 167 -7.95 -5.46 -15.78
C VAL A 167 -7.30 -6.73 -16.30
N ARG A 168 -6.22 -7.18 -15.66
CA ARG A 168 -5.53 -8.44 -16.02
C ARG A 168 -6.40 -9.67 -15.78
N ALA A 169 -7.27 -9.63 -14.76
CA ALA A 169 -8.24 -10.68 -14.49
C ALA A 169 -9.48 -10.60 -15.39
N GLY A 170 -9.59 -9.60 -16.26
CA GLY A 170 -10.74 -9.41 -17.15
C GLY A 170 -12.01 -8.94 -16.45
N MET A 171 -11.91 -8.43 -15.22
CA MET A 171 -13.07 -7.96 -14.43
C MET A 171 -13.56 -6.60 -14.89
N VAL A 172 -12.66 -5.72 -15.31
CA VAL A 172 -12.94 -4.38 -15.85
C VAL A 172 -12.02 -4.09 -17.03
N SER A 173 -12.40 -3.13 -17.88
CA SER A 173 -11.56 -2.65 -18.99
C SER A 173 -10.67 -1.47 -18.61
N ASP A 174 -11.16 -0.57 -17.75
CA ASP A 174 -10.40 0.55 -17.17
C ASP A 174 -10.24 0.29 -15.66
N PRO A 175 -9.02 0.41 -15.10
CA PRO A 175 -8.81 0.25 -13.66
C PRO A 175 -9.56 1.30 -12.81
N ALA A 176 -9.97 2.43 -13.38
CA ALA A 176 -10.81 3.43 -12.71
C ALA A 176 -12.19 2.89 -12.33
N ASP A 177 -12.70 1.89 -13.07
CA ASP A 177 -14.01 1.29 -12.84
C ASP A 177 -14.03 0.25 -11.71
N TYR A 178 -12.85 -0.09 -11.17
CA TYR A 178 -12.75 -1.07 -10.10
C TYR A 178 -12.68 -0.38 -8.72
N ARG A 179 -13.82 -0.23 -8.06
CA ARG A 179 -13.98 0.53 -6.81
C ARG A 179 -13.16 0.01 -5.61
N TRP A 180 -12.72 -1.23 -5.61
CA TRP A 180 -11.91 -1.84 -4.53
C TRP A 180 -10.41 -1.83 -4.84
N SER A 181 -9.95 -0.81 -5.55
CA SER A 181 -8.55 -0.50 -5.79
C SER A 181 -8.26 0.95 -5.45
N SER A 182 -6.99 1.28 -5.25
CA SER A 182 -6.57 2.65 -4.96
C SER A 182 -6.94 3.61 -6.07
N TYR A 183 -6.74 3.21 -7.33
CA TYR A 183 -7.05 4.09 -8.45
C TYR A 183 -8.55 4.29 -8.63
N GLY A 184 -9.35 3.23 -8.54
CA GLY A 184 -10.80 3.33 -8.57
C GLY A 184 -11.36 4.18 -7.43
N GLU A 185 -10.84 4.00 -6.20
CA GLU A 185 -11.21 4.83 -5.04
C GLU A 185 -10.77 6.29 -5.21
N ALA A 186 -9.57 6.56 -5.75
CA ALA A 186 -9.05 7.91 -5.98
C ALA A 186 -9.86 8.68 -7.03
N VAL A 187 -10.33 8.00 -8.07
CA VAL A 187 -11.14 8.60 -9.15
C VAL A 187 -12.60 8.74 -8.71
N GLY A 188 -13.22 7.67 -8.17
CA GLY A 188 -14.65 7.62 -7.83
C GLY A 188 -14.99 8.17 -6.44
N GLY A 189 -14.06 8.16 -5.50
CA GLY A 189 -14.30 8.47 -4.09
C GLY A 189 -14.35 9.95 -3.70
N GLY A 190 -14.27 10.87 -4.66
CA GLY A 190 -14.31 12.31 -4.41
C GLY A 190 -13.03 12.86 -3.74
N SER A 191 -13.08 14.13 -3.29
CA SER A 191 -11.94 14.85 -2.68
C SER A 191 -11.89 14.76 -1.16
N LYS A 192 -12.83 14.04 -0.53
CA LYS A 192 -12.93 13.90 0.93
C LYS A 192 -12.81 12.43 1.35
N GLY A 193 -12.56 12.19 2.63
CA GLY A 193 -12.54 10.85 3.23
C GLY A 193 -11.55 9.89 2.56
N ASN A 194 -12.03 8.70 2.21
CA ASN A 194 -11.20 7.64 1.65
C ASN A 194 -10.68 7.97 0.25
N GLY A 195 -11.44 8.69 -0.58
CA GLY A 195 -10.97 9.16 -1.89
C GLY A 195 -9.76 10.08 -1.77
N LYS A 196 -9.78 11.02 -0.80
CA LYS A 196 -8.62 11.86 -0.48
C LYS A 196 -7.41 11.00 -0.08
N LYS A 197 -7.57 10.04 0.82
CA LYS A 197 -6.50 9.14 1.25
C LYS A 197 -5.92 8.32 0.11
N ALA A 198 -6.75 7.79 -0.78
CA ALA A 198 -6.29 7.06 -1.95
C ALA A 198 -5.46 7.94 -2.88
N ARG A 199 -5.86 9.21 -3.10
CA ARG A 199 -5.09 10.20 -3.85
C ARG A 199 -3.73 10.50 -3.21
N GLU A 200 -3.72 10.77 -1.90
CA GLU A 200 -2.47 11.01 -1.15
C GLU A 200 -1.51 9.83 -1.26
N GLY A 201 -2.00 8.60 -1.13
CA GLY A 201 -1.22 7.38 -1.28
C GLY A 201 -0.59 7.26 -2.67
N LEU A 202 -1.38 7.46 -3.73
CA LEU A 202 -0.90 7.39 -5.11
C LEU A 202 0.06 8.54 -5.46
N VAL A 203 -0.17 9.75 -4.95
CA VAL A 203 0.78 10.88 -5.09
C VAL A 203 2.12 10.51 -4.47
N ARG A 204 2.13 9.95 -3.26
CA ARG A 204 3.36 9.47 -2.62
C ARG A 204 4.07 8.40 -3.43
N ALA A 205 3.35 7.42 -3.96
CA ALA A 205 3.92 6.38 -4.79
C ALA A 205 4.54 6.92 -6.09
N CYS A 206 3.92 7.97 -6.69
CA CYS A 206 4.36 8.52 -7.98
C CYS A 206 5.47 9.56 -7.87
N MET A 207 5.43 10.40 -6.84
CA MET A 207 6.20 11.65 -6.77
C MET A 207 7.26 11.68 -5.65
N SER A 208 7.51 10.55 -5.00
CA SER A 208 8.43 10.46 -3.86
C SER A 208 9.87 10.94 -4.15
N GLN A 209 10.26 11.02 -5.42
CA GLN A 209 11.58 11.55 -5.84
C GLN A 209 11.56 13.03 -6.23
N SER A 210 10.39 13.66 -6.34
CA SER A 210 10.30 15.02 -6.89
C SER A 210 10.55 16.13 -5.86
N GLY A 211 10.66 15.82 -4.58
CA GLY A 211 10.84 16.80 -3.49
C GLY A 211 9.66 17.76 -3.30
N LYS A 212 8.61 17.65 -4.11
CA LYS A 212 7.39 18.45 -4.01
C LYS A 212 6.49 17.94 -2.88
N GLY A 213 5.86 18.84 -2.15
CA GLY A 213 4.91 18.51 -1.08
C GLY A 213 3.71 17.66 -1.58
N PHE A 214 3.05 16.98 -0.66
CA PHE A 214 1.90 16.10 -0.95
C PHE A 214 0.56 16.84 -0.92
N GLU A 215 0.51 18.02 -1.52
CA GLU A 215 -0.70 18.84 -1.56
C GLU A 215 -1.74 18.28 -2.55
N ALA A 216 -3.02 18.64 -2.33
CA ALA A 216 -4.12 18.16 -3.18
C ALA A 216 -3.95 18.56 -4.66
N GLU A 217 -3.22 19.62 -4.95
CA GLU A 217 -2.88 20.09 -6.29
C GLU A 217 -1.98 19.12 -7.05
N CYS A 218 -1.14 18.33 -6.32
CA CYS A 218 -0.30 17.31 -6.90
C CYS A 218 -1.09 16.13 -7.49
N TRP A 219 -2.38 15.97 -7.13
CA TRP A 219 -3.18 14.85 -7.64
C TRP A 219 -3.37 14.90 -9.15
N LYS A 220 -3.62 16.07 -9.74
CA LYS A 220 -3.82 16.18 -11.21
C LYS A 220 -2.59 15.70 -11.98
N GLU A 221 -1.41 16.14 -11.53
CA GLU A 221 -0.14 15.73 -12.14
C GLU A 221 0.14 14.24 -11.90
N ALA A 222 0.00 13.79 -10.65
CA ALA A 222 0.21 12.38 -10.30
C ALA A 222 -0.76 11.45 -11.06
N ALA A 223 -2.03 11.83 -11.19
CA ALA A 223 -3.03 11.05 -11.93
C ALA A 223 -2.65 10.94 -13.42
N ARG A 224 -2.16 12.02 -14.03
CA ARG A 224 -1.70 12.01 -15.43
C ARG A 224 -0.51 11.07 -15.61
N ILE A 225 0.52 11.22 -14.76
CA ILE A 225 1.72 10.37 -14.78
C ILE A 225 1.33 8.90 -14.55
N TYR A 226 0.45 8.66 -13.58
CA TYR A 226 0.04 7.31 -13.21
C TYR A 226 -0.80 6.64 -14.30
N ARG A 227 -1.77 7.36 -14.88
CA ARG A 227 -2.57 6.84 -16.00
C ARG A 227 -1.71 6.54 -17.23
N ARG A 228 -0.75 7.41 -17.54
CA ARG A 228 0.22 7.17 -18.62
C ARG A 228 1.06 5.92 -18.33
N ALA A 229 1.53 5.75 -17.11
CA ALA A 229 2.28 4.56 -16.71
C ALA A 229 1.42 3.28 -16.84
N MET A 230 0.16 3.31 -16.44
CA MET A 230 -0.78 2.20 -16.61
C MET A 230 -1.12 1.94 -18.08
N GLY A 231 -1.28 2.96 -18.90
CA GLY A 231 -1.52 2.84 -20.34
C GLY A 231 -0.35 2.19 -21.08
N LEU A 232 0.88 2.56 -20.75
CA LEU A 232 2.08 1.90 -21.23
C LEU A 232 2.15 0.43 -20.80
N ALA A 233 1.69 0.13 -19.58
CA ALA A 233 1.64 -1.21 -19.03
C ALA A 233 0.61 -2.11 -19.71
N LEU A 234 -0.53 -1.57 -20.11
CA LEU A 234 -1.59 -2.30 -20.80
C LEU A 234 -1.18 -2.70 -22.22
N GLY A 235 -0.23 -2.00 -22.84
CA GLY A 235 0.14 -2.18 -24.23
C GLY A 235 -1.03 -1.88 -25.18
N ARG A 236 -0.80 -1.39 -26.37
CA ARG A 236 -1.82 -1.42 -27.43
C ARG A 236 -2.15 -2.89 -27.69
N LYS A 237 -3.34 -3.35 -27.31
CA LYS A 237 -3.85 -4.65 -27.76
C LYS A 237 -3.90 -4.58 -29.29
N ASN A 238 -3.18 -5.47 -29.95
CA ASN A 238 -3.43 -5.73 -31.37
C ASN A 238 -4.92 -5.97 -31.56
N SER A 239 -5.48 -5.37 -32.57
CA SER A 239 -6.88 -5.15 -32.92
C SER A 239 -7.77 -6.40 -33.12
N ASN A 240 -7.48 -7.53 -32.47
CA ASN A 240 -8.24 -8.77 -32.65
C ASN A 240 -9.06 -9.22 -31.45
N PHE A 241 -9.29 -8.36 -30.45
CA PHE A 241 -10.26 -8.68 -29.40
C PHE A 241 -11.61 -8.08 -29.77
N LYS A 242 -12.48 -8.88 -30.41
CA LYS A 242 -13.90 -8.56 -30.62
C LYS A 242 -14.58 -8.45 -29.25
N LEU A 243 -14.93 -7.23 -28.85
CA LEU A 243 -15.86 -6.96 -27.78
C LEU A 243 -17.25 -7.47 -28.22
N GLN A 244 -17.76 -8.49 -27.54
CA GLN A 244 -19.19 -8.76 -27.58
C GLN A 244 -19.91 -7.68 -26.76
N ASN A 245 -20.84 -7.02 -27.44
CA ASN A 245 -21.67 -5.93 -26.98
C ASN A 245 -22.51 -6.31 -25.76
N SER A 246 -22.50 -5.49 -24.71
CA SER A 246 -23.70 -5.22 -23.94
C SER A 246 -23.80 -3.72 -23.65
N SER A 247 -24.99 -3.23 -23.90
CA SER A 247 -25.48 -1.90 -24.09
C SER A 247 -25.26 -0.89 -22.96
N LYS A 248 -24.88 0.32 -23.40
CA LYS A 248 -25.29 1.67 -22.98
C LYS A 248 -25.37 2.02 -21.48
N SER A 249 -24.36 2.78 -21.01
CA SER A 249 -24.58 4.01 -20.26
C SER A 249 -23.44 4.98 -20.58
N LYS A 250 -23.78 6.14 -21.14
CA LYS A 250 -22.87 7.23 -21.50
C LYS A 250 -22.67 8.13 -20.28
N THR A 251 -21.45 8.33 -19.83
CA THR A 251 -20.81 9.63 -19.55
C THR A 251 -19.37 9.35 -19.14
N SER A 252 -18.49 9.20 -20.10
CA SER A 252 -17.05 9.21 -19.91
C SER A 252 -16.56 10.61 -20.33
N VAL A 253 -15.88 11.31 -19.43
CA VAL A 253 -15.02 12.43 -19.82
C VAL A 253 -13.81 11.83 -20.54
N VAL A 254 -13.93 11.68 -21.83
CA VAL A 254 -12.84 11.32 -22.73
C VAL A 254 -12.04 12.60 -22.95
N MET A 255 -10.84 12.67 -22.37
CA MET A 255 -9.85 13.66 -22.84
C MET A 255 -9.41 13.25 -24.24
N ASN A 256 -9.62 14.13 -25.22
CA ASN A 256 -9.29 13.91 -26.60
C ASN A 256 -7.78 13.74 -26.82
N GLU A 257 -7.39 12.82 -27.72
CA GLU A 257 -5.99 12.56 -28.11
C GLU A 257 -5.25 13.83 -28.61
N ALA A 258 -5.96 14.86 -29.06
CA ALA A 258 -5.39 16.13 -29.48
C ALA A 258 -4.82 16.96 -28.32
N GLU A 259 -5.41 16.92 -27.12
CA GLU A 259 -4.89 17.62 -25.92
C GLU A 259 -3.65 16.92 -25.33
N MET A 260 -3.35 15.70 -25.73
CA MET A 260 -2.15 14.95 -25.32
C MET A 260 -0.90 15.31 -26.15
N LEU A 261 -1.03 16.01 -27.27
CA LEU A 261 0.06 16.29 -28.22
C LEU A 261 0.64 17.70 -28.10
N GLU A 262 -0.01 18.65 -27.41
CA GLU A 262 0.42 20.06 -27.39
C GLU A 262 1.26 20.53 -26.20
N SER A 263 1.62 19.68 -25.26
CA SER A 263 2.58 20.04 -24.20
C SER A 263 4.00 19.54 -24.53
N LYS A 264 4.58 20.09 -25.57
CA LYS A 264 6.03 20.09 -25.77
C LYS A 264 6.59 21.26 -25.02
N ASP A 265 7.01 21.09 -23.76
CA ASP A 265 8.03 21.93 -23.15
C ASP A 265 8.52 21.27 -21.85
N ASN A 266 9.83 20.94 -21.84
CA ASN A 266 10.67 20.59 -20.70
C ASN A 266 10.15 19.53 -19.70
N GLU A 267 9.70 18.40 -20.18
CA GLU A 267 9.54 17.21 -19.34
C GLU A 267 10.90 16.52 -19.21
N THR A 268 11.36 16.38 -17.97
CA THR A 268 12.31 15.33 -17.61
C THR A 268 11.66 14.03 -18.05
N VAL A 269 12.07 13.52 -19.23
CA VAL A 269 11.55 12.26 -19.79
C VAL A 269 11.88 11.17 -18.79
N LEU A 270 10.89 10.81 -17.99
CA LEU A 270 10.99 9.63 -17.12
C LEU A 270 11.25 8.44 -18.05
N PRO A 271 12.34 7.69 -17.85
CA PRO A 271 12.70 6.63 -18.74
C PRO A 271 11.54 5.65 -18.88
N ASP A 272 11.14 5.40 -20.11
CA ASP A 272 10.13 4.38 -20.45
C ASP A 272 10.65 3.02 -20.00
N LEU A 273 10.12 2.53 -18.88
CA LEU A 273 10.54 1.25 -18.29
C LEU A 273 10.14 0.04 -19.14
N GLY A 274 9.50 0.24 -20.28
CA GLY A 274 8.91 -0.87 -21.02
C GLY A 274 7.92 -1.63 -20.12
N MET A 275 7.12 -0.90 -19.34
CA MET A 275 6.26 -1.44 -18.29
C MET A 275 5.28 -2.47 -18.83
N ALA A 276 4.86 -2.35 -20.09
CA ALA A 276 4.09 -3.38 -20.79
C ALA A 276 4.85 -4.73 -20.86
N LYS A 277 6.17 -4.70 -21.00
CA LYS A 277 7.01 -5.90 -20.95
C LYS A 277 7.18 -6.41 -19.52
N MET A 278 7.32 -5.52 -18.53
CA MET A 278 7.43 -5.90 -17.12
C MET A 278 6.17 -6.57 -16.58
N LEU A 279 5.01 -6.08 -16.92
CA LEU A 279 3.72 -6.67 -16.49
C LEU A 279 3.40 -7.99 -17.23
N ARG A 280 3.99 -8.23 -18.38
CA ARG A 280 3.98 -9.54 -19.05
C ARG A 280 4.93 -10.53 -18.40
N CYS A 281 5.99 -10.06 -17.73
CA CYS A 281 7.00 -10.89 -17.10
C CYS A 281 6.59 -11.28 -15.70
N ARG A 282 6.02 -12.46 -15.60
CA ARG A 282 5.87 -13.31 -14.40
C ARG A 282 5.53 -12.55 -13.11
N VAL A 283 4.28 -12.63 -12.71
CA VAL A 283 3.69 -12.26 -11.40
C VAL A 283 4.61 -12.54 -10.21
N ARG A 284 5.45 -13.57 -10.29
CA ARG A 284 6.39 -13.99 -9.25
C ARG A 284 7.39 -12.92 -8.79
N TYR A 285 7.74 -11.92 -9.61
CA TYR A 285 8.62 -10.83 -9.16
C TYR A 285 7.95 -9.97 -8.09
N PHE A 286 6.64 -9.78 -8.19
CA PHE A 286 5.87 -8.92 -7.31
C PHE A 286 5.29 -9.68 -6.10
N THR A 287 5.28 -11.01 -6.14
CA THR A 287 4.70 -11.84 -5.08
C THR A 287 5.71 -12.69 -4.33
N ASP A 288 6.81 -13.09 -4.98
CA ASP A 288 7.83 -13.99 -4.42
C ASP A 288 9.20 -13.32 -4.27
N GLY A 289 9.35 -12.04 -4.67
CA GLY A 289 10.56 -11.27 -4.44
C GLY A 289 10.66 -10.81 -2.98
N ALA A 290 11.87 -10.72 -2.45
CA ALA A 290 12.11 -10.18 -1.11
C ALA A 290 12.35 -8.66 -1.15
N VAL A 291 12.99 -8.17 -2.22
CA VAL A 291 13.36 -6.75 -2.41
C VAL A 291 13.23 -6.39 -3.88
N ILE A 292 12.70 -5.20 -4.17
CA ILE A 292 12.60 -4.64 -5.53
C ILE A 292 13.07 -3.18 -5.49
N GLY A 293 13.95 -2.81 -6.42
CA GLY A 293 14.45 -1.43 -6.53
C GLY A 293 15.55 -1.26 -7.55
N SER A 294 16.39 -0.25 -7.36
CA SER A 294 17.64 -0.04 -8.05
C SER A 294 18.65 -1.17 -7.73
N LYS A 295 19.69 -1.29 -8.53
CA LYS A 295 20.75 -2.28 -8.26
C LYS A 295 21.42 -2.02 -6.91
N THR A 296 21.69 -0.75 -6.60
CA THR A 296 22.32 -0.32 -5.35
C THR A 296 21.44 -0.70 -4.16
N PHE A 297 20.18 -0.30 -4.15
CA PHE A 297 19.22 -0.61 -3.08
C PHE A 297 19.09 -2.12 -2.82
N VAL A 298 18.99 -2.92 -3.88
CA VAL A 298 18.90 -4.39 -3.74
C VAL A 298 20.18 -4.98 -3.19
N ASN A 299 21.35 -4.45 -3.56
CA ASN A 299 22.62 -4.92 -3.03
C ASN A 299 22.87 -4.48 -1.59
N GLU A 300 22.44 -3.29 -1.18
CA GLU A 300 22.47 -2.85 0.22
C GLU A 300 21.59 -3.77 1.10
N ALA A 301 20.37 -4.07 0.64
CA ALA A 301 19.50 -5.03 1.33
C ALA A 301 20.12 -6.45 1.39
N PHE A 302 20.86 -6.86 0.35
CA PHE A 302 21.61 -8.12 0.36
C PHE A 302 22.74 -8.08 1.38
N ALA A 303 23.49 -7.00 1.46
CA ALA A 303 24.58 -6.84 2.43
C ALA A 303 24.06 -6.91 3.87
N GLY A 304 22.93 -6.27 4.16
CA GLY A 304 22.27 -6.31 5.48
C GLY A 304 21.68 -7.68 5.86
N ALA A 305 21.50 -8.57 4.87
CA ALA A 305 21.00 -9.93 5.10
C ALA A 305 22.02 -11.01 4.67
N ARG A 306 23.29 -10.67 4.62
CA ARG A 306 24.37 -11.50 4.04
C ARG A 306 24.45 -12.90 4.67
N GLU A 307 24.23 -12.99 5.96
CA GLU A 307 24.25 -14.22 6.75
C GLU A 307 23.18 -15.25 6.30
N ARG A 308 22.12 -14.79 5.64
CA ARG A 308 21.03 -15.64 5.13
C ARG A 308 21.33 -16.27 3.78
N PHE A 309 22.49 -16.00 3.22
CA PHE A 309 22.89 -16.47 1.89
C PHE A 309 24.21 -17.24 1.94
N THR A 310 24.35 -18.20 1.03
CA THR A 310 25.59 -18.97 0.90
C THR A 310 26.75 -18.07 0.49
N GLU A 311 27.97 -18.41 0.88
CA GLU A 311 29.21 -17.67 0.55
C GLU A 311 29.43 -17.52 -0.95
N ARG A 312 28.93 -18.48 -1.75
CA ARG A 312 29.02 -18.46 -3.22
C ARG A 312 28.25 -17.31 -3.86
N ARG A 313 27.24 -16.76 -3.18
CA ARG A 313 26.44 -15.65 -3.70
C ARG A 313 27.12 -14.33 -3.40
N LYS A 314 27.77 -13.74 -4.38
CA LYS A 314 28.51 -12.46 -4.23
C LYS A 314 27.63 -11.21 -4.43
N ASP A 315 26.49 -11.35 -5.10
CA ASP A 315 25.62 -10.24 -5.54
C ASP A 315 24.15 -10.59 -5.29
N GLY A 316 23.41 -9.65 -4.68
CA GLY A 316 21.97 -9.79 -4.38
C GLY A 316 21.10 -9.49 -5.58
N ALA A 317 21.48 -8.48 -6.35
CA ALA A 317 20.65 -7.90 -7.39
C ALA A 317 20.58 -8.80 -8.62
N ARG A 318 19.36 -9.15 -9.03
CA ARG A 318 19.03 -9.80 -10.30
C ARG A 318 18.16 -8.87 -11.11
N ARG A 319 18.58 -8.57 -12.34
CA ARG A 319 17.79 -7.76 -13.25
C ARG A 319 16.42 -8.40 -13.49
N MET A 320 15.36 -7.62 -13.37
CA MET A 320 14.03 -8.09 -13.72
C MET A 320 13.91 -8.22 -15.24
N ARG A 321 13.53 -9.43 -15.71
CA ARG A 321 13.38 -9.69 -17.14
C ARG A 321 12.23 -8.83 -17.69
N GLY A 322 12.47 -8.15 -18.81
CA GLY A 322 11.48 -7.26 -19.43
C GLY A 322 11.64 -5.77 -19.06
N SER A 323 12.45 -5.41 -18.06
CA SER A 323 12.94 -4.05 -17.91
C SER A 323 13.94 -3.77 -19.03
N GLY A 324 13.71 -2.75 -19.89
CA GLY A 324 14.48 -2.41 -21.09
C GLY A 324 16.00 -2.46 -21.01
N ALA A 325 16.74 -1.81 -21.92
CA ALA A 325 18.21 -1.70 -21.86
C ALA A 325 18.67 -1.08 -20.53
N PRO A 326 19.94 -1.26 -20.07
CA PRO A 326 20.44 -0.73 -18.81
C PRO A 326 20.52 0.80 -18.85
N ALA A 327 19.35 1.45 -18.85
CA ALA A 327 19.17 2.89 -18.70
C ALA A 327 18.66 3.18 -17.28
N ALA A 328 18.75 4.45 -16.84
CA ALA A 328 18.15 4.92 -15.61
C ALA A 328 16.67 4.48 -15.55
N GLY A 329 16.32 3.57 -14.63
CA GLY A 329 14.95 3.04 -14.51
C GLY A 329 14.83 1.51 -14.60
N THR A 330 15.91 0.77 -14.85
CA THR A 330 15.90 -0.70 -14.77
C THR A 330 15.64 -1.15 -13.35
N LEU A 331 14.62 -1.99 -13.15
CA LEU A 331 14.35 -2.59 -11.85
C LEU A 331 15.13 -3.90 -11.65
N TRP A 332 15.58 -4.06 -10.43
CA TRP A 332 16.29 -5.22 -9.93
C TRP A 332 15.49 -5.85 -8.81
N SER A 333 15.68 -7.14 -8.60
CA SER A 333 15.04 -7.85 -7.50
C SER A 333 16.01 -8.81 -6.84
N MET A 334 15.81 -9.03 -5.55
CA MET A 334 16.40 -10.13 -4.82
C MET A 334 15.31 -11.14 -4.50
N ARG A 335 15.58 -12.41 -4.72
CA ARG A 335 14.72 -13.56 -4.38
C ARG A 335 15.45 -14.44 -3.39
N ASP A 336 14.70 -15.32 -2.77
CA ASP A 336 15.23 -16.42 -1.93
C ASP A 336 15.80 -15.98 -0.58
N LEU A 337 15.03 -15.16 0.17
CA LEU A 337 15.20 -15.09 1.63
C LEU A 337 14.63 -16.35 2.33
N ARG A 338 14.16 -17.32 1.56
CA ARG A 338 13.44 -18.50 2.07
C ARG A 338 14.31 -19.70 2.38
N VAL A 339 15.63 -19.59 2.35
CA VAL A 339 16.50 -20.69 2.79
C VAL A 339 16.60 -20.65 4.30
N GLY A 340 15.90 -21.55 4.96
CA GLY A 340 16.16 -21.92 6.36
C GLY A 340 15.46 -21.06 7.39
N VAL A 341 14.11 -21.02 7.37
CA VAL A 341 13.32 -20.94 8.59
C VAL A 341 12.62 -22.29 8.70
N GLY A 342 13.41 -23.28 9.18
CA GLY A 342 12.91 -24.48 9.77
C GLY A 342 12.44 -24.20 11.18
#